data_16ac7d99c28f614955bc277398a14c6b
#
_entry.id   16ac7d99c28f614955bc277398a14c6b
#
_cell.length_a   1.000
_cell.length_b   1.000
_cell.length_c   1.000
_cell.angle_alpha   90.00
_cell.angle_beta   90.00
_cell.angle_gamma   90.00
#
_symmetry.space_group_name_H-M   'P 1'
#
loop_
_entity.id
_entity.type
_entity.pdbx_description
1 polymer ?
#
loop_
_entity_poly.entity_id
_entity_poly.type
_entity_poly.pdbx_seq_one_letter_code
_entity_poly.pdbx_strand_id
1 'polypeptide(L)'
;YSTSFGLATRMLGKQQRTDIRNLYAMVRIADEIVDGTTKAAGFDIPATTALLEEYERQVLAAPLRRFHPDPILHAYAITARRCKFDPEHIRAFFASMRTDLQKSMHNAASYKSYIYGSAEVIGLLCVSVFLAGRKVETWRRARMATGAQALGAAFQKINFLRDYAEDHATLGRQYFTLELTEATKKALIADIRTDLATCLLYTSDAADERS
;
A
#
# COMPACT_ATOMS: atom_id res chain seq x y z
N TYR A 1 5.05 -14.09 5.83
CA TYR A 1 4.84 -13.67 4.43
C TYR A 1 3.49 -14.18 3.96
N SER A 2 2.70 -13.33 3.29
CA SER A 2 1.37 -13.72 2.81
C SER A 2 1.49 -14.82 1.74
N THR A 3 0.91 -15.98 2.01
CA THR A 3 0.85 -17.11 1.05
C THR A 3 0.10 -16.70 -0.22
N SER A 4 -0.97 -15.92 -0.06
CA SER A 4 -1.78 -15.38 -1.16
C SER A 4 -1.00 -14.48 -2.09
N PHE A 5 -0.17 -13.58 -1.54
CA PHE A 5 0.72 -12.71 -2.31
C PHE A 5 1.75 -13.53 -3.11
N GLY A 6 2.36 -14.54 -2.47
CA GLY A 6 3.31 -15.43 -3.13
C GLY A 6 2.69 -16.18 -4.31
N LEU A 7 1.44 -16.65 -4.17
CA LEU A 7 0.70 -17.33 -5.22
C LEU A 7 0.33 -16.37 -6.37
N ALA A 8 -0.24 -15.22 -6.05
CA ALA A 8 -0.63 -14.21 -7.04
C ALA A 8 0.56 -13.73 -7.88
N THR A 9 1.72 -13.53 -7.26
CA THR A 9 2.91 -13.10 -8.00
C THR A 9 3.43 -14.15 -8.98
N ARG A 10 3.11 -15.44 -8.82
CA ARG A 10 3.51 -16.50 -9.78
C ARG A 10 2.82 -16.34 -11.14
N MET A 11 1.65 -15.69 -11.19
CA MET A 11 0.93 -15.41 -12.44
C MET A 11 1.57 -14.28 -13.26
N LEU A 12 2.46 -13.50 -12.67
CA LEU A 12 3.13 -12.39 -13.32
C LEU A 12 4.33 -12.87 -14.15
N GLY A 13 4.61 -12.15 -15.25
CA GLY A 13 5.85 -12.32 -16.01
C GLY A 13 7.10 -12.10 -15.12
N LYS A 14 8.22 -12.71 -15.51
CA LYS A 14 9.45 -12.73 -14.68
C LYS A 14 9.86 -11.34 -14.18
N GLN A 15 9.84 -10.34 -15.04
CA GLN A 15 10.27 -8.98 -14.69
C GLN A 15 9.28 -8.33 -13.72
N GLN A 16 7.97 -8.33 -14.04
CA GLN A 16 6.95 -7.76 -13.16
C GLN A 16 6.95 -8.44 -11.79
N ARG A 17 7.13 -9.76 -11.75
CA ARG A 17 7.26 -10.52 -10.51
C ARG A 17 8.42 -10.03 -9.66
N THR A 18 9.58 -9.81 -10.27
CA THR A 18 10.75 -9.28 -9.56
C THR A 18 10.47 -7.88 -9.01
N ASP A 19 9.90 -6.99 -9.83
CA ASP A 19 9.62 -5.62 -9.42
C ASP A 19 8.56 -5.53 -8.31
N ILE A 20 7.49 -6.32 -8.40
CA ILE A 20 6.49 -6.40 -7.33
C ILE A 20 7.10 -6.92 -6.03
N ARG A 21 8.00 -7.91 -6.09
CA ARG A 21 8.70 -8.40 -4.91
C ARG A 21 9.64 -7.37 -4.30
N ASN A 22 10.33 -6.60 -5.13
CA ASN A 22 11.22 -5.53 -4.66
C ASN A 22 10.41 -4.39 -4.00
N LEU A 23 9.27 -4.00 -4.59
CA LEU A 23 8.34 -3.06 -3.97
C LEU A 23 7.81 -3.59 -2.64
N TYR A 24 7.32 -4.85 -2.63
CA TYR A 24 6.81 -5.49 -1.42
C TYR A 24 7.84 -5.56 -0.30
N ALA A 25 9.11 -5.87 -0.62
CA ALA A 25 10.16 -5.94 0.38
C ALA A 25 10.39 -4.59 1.07
N MET A 26 10.37 -3.49 0.32
CA MET A 26 10.47 -2.14 0.87
C MET A 26 9.29 -1.80 1.78
N VAL A 27 8.06 -2.05 1.30
CA VAL A 27 6.82 -1.85 2.08
C VAL A 27 6.86 -2.66 3.38
N ARG A 28 7.24 -3.95 3.28
CA ARG A 28 7.26 -4.85 4.45
C ARG A 28 8.23 -4.40 5.55
N ILE A 29 9.36 -3.80 5.21
CA ILE A 29 10.26 -3.22 6.22
C ILE A 29 9.59 -2.06 6.95
N ALA A 30 8.88 -1.18 6.23
CA ALA A 30 8.16 -0.08 6.87
C ALA A 30 7.05 -0.61 7.80
N ASP A 31 6.27 -1.62 7.36
CA ASP A 31 5.27 -2.28 8.19
C ASP A 31 5.91 -2.88 9.46
N GLU A 32 7.02 -3.62 9.35
CA GLU A 32 7.71 -4.21 10.50
C GLU A 32 8.20 -3.15 11.50
N ILE A 33 8.57 -1.98 11.03
CA ILE A 33 8.94 -0.87 11.92
C ILE A 33 7.73 -0.42 12.76
N VAL A 34 6.52 -0.36 12.20
CA VAL A 34 5.34 0.20 12.89
C VAL A 34 4.48 -0.86 13.60
N ASP A 35 4.51 -2.12 13.16
CA ASP A 35 3.64 -3.22 13.65
C ASP A 35 4.14 -3.95 14.90
N GLY A 36 5.06 -3.33 15.66
CA GLY A 36 5.44 -3.84 16.96
C GLY A 36 6.72 -4.65 17.00
N THR A 37 7.38 -4.97 15.87
CA THR A 37 8.70 -5.62 15.85
C THR A 37 9.75 -4.77 16.56
N THR A 38 9.75 -3.45 16.34
CA THR A 38 10.59 -2.47 17.04
C THR A 38 10.29 -2.43 18.53
N LYS A 39 9.01 -2.46 18.93
CA LYS A 39 8.60 -2.54 20.33
C LYS A 39 9.11 -3.82 20.99
N ALA A 40 9.01 -4.95 20.31
CA ALA A 40 9.56 -6.23 20.80
C ALA A 40 11.08 -6.17 20.95
N ALA A 41 11.77 -5.37 20.14
CA ALA A 41 13.21 -5.10 20.23
C ALA A 41 13.57 -4.02 21.26
N GLY A 42 12.62 -3.50 22.03
CA GLY A 42 12.83 -2.52 23.10
C GLY A 42 12.82 -1.04 22.67
N PHE A 43 12.38 -0.75 21.45
CA PHE A 43 12.24 0.64 20.99
C PHE A 43 10.99 1.29 21.61
N ASP A 44 11.11 2.54 22.02
CA ASP A 44 9.97 3.39 22.33
C ASP A 44 9.41 4.11 21.10
N ILE A 45 8.30 4.82 21.24
CA ILE A 45 7.64 5.53 20.11
C ILE A 45 8.58 6.57 19.47
N PRO A 46 9.29 7.43 20.21
CA PRO A 46 10.25 8.37 19.61
C PRO A 46 11.35 7.67 18.79
N ALA A 47 11.96 6.61 19.33
CA ALA A 47 13.01 5.85 18.62
C ALA A 47 12.45 5.13 17.37
N THR A 48 11.25 4.57 17.46
CA THR A 48 10.56 3.97 16.31
C THR A 48 10.24 4.99 15.24
N THR A 49 9.77 6.18 15.63
CA THR A 49 9.51 7.29 14.70
C THR A 49 10.79 7.72 13.97
N ALA A 50 11.88 7.92 14.71
CA ALA A 50 13.18 8.29 14.12
C ALA A 50 13.68 7.21 13.14
N LEU A 51 13.50 5.93 13.46
CA LEU A 51 13.86 4.83 12.56
C LEU A 51 13.01 4.84 11.28
N LEU A 52 11.71 5.10 11.39
CA LEU A 52 10.82 5.19 10.23
C LEU A 52 11.19 6.37 9.32
N GLU A 53 11.48 7.54 9.90
CA GLU A 53 11.92 8.73 9.16
C GLU A 53 13.26 8.52 8.45
N GLU A 54 14.21 7.87 9.12
CA GLU A 54 15.48 7.49 8.50
C GLU A 54 15.28 6.51 7.36
N TYR A 55 14.40 5.52 7.52
CA TYR A 55 14.09 4.57 6.46
C TYR A 55 13.42 5.26 5.27
N GLU A 56 12.44 6.15 5.48
CA GLU A 56 11.85 6.97 4.42
C GLU A 56 12.90 7.76 3.64
N ARG A 57 13.80 8.43 4.37
CA ARG A 57 14.90 9.20 3.76
C ARG A 57 15.78 8.32 2.86
N GLN A 58 16.10 7.11 3.31
CA GLN A 58 16.89 6.15 2.53
C GLN A 58 16.12 5.64 1.31
N VAL A 59 14.84 5.31 1.46
CA VAL A 59 13.96 4.85 0.35
C VAL A 59 13.86 5.93 -0.73
N LEU A 60 13.63 7.19 -0.36
CA LEU A 60 13.55 8.30 -1.32
C LEU A 60 14.90 8.61 -1.99
N ALA A 61 16.01 8.44 -1.29
CA ALA A 61 17.35 8.67 -1.83
C ALA A 61 17.88 7.51 -2.67
N ALA A 62 17.44 6.28 -2.43
CA ALA A 62 17.97 5.09 -3.08
C ALA A 62 17.89 5.14 -4.63
N PRO A 63 16.79 5.58 -5.28
CA PRO A 63 16.74 5.68 -6.73
C PRO A 63 17.71 6.68 -7.36
N LEU A 64 18.21 7.62 -6.57
CA LEU A 64 19.17 8.63 -7.03
C LEU A 64 20.63 8.10 -7.03
N ARG A 65 20.86 6.92 -6.45
CA ARG A 65 22.19 6.30 -6.33
C ARG A 65 22.31 5.09 -7.25
N ARG A 66 23.51 4.84 -7.77
CA ARG A 66 23.80 3.64 -8.58
C ARG A 66 23.88 2.36 -7.73
N PHE A 67 24.28 2.49 -6.49
CA PHE A 67 24.45 1.38 -5.54
C PHE A 67 23.96 1.78 -4.15
N HIS A 68 23.38 0.81 -3.45
CA HIS A 68 23.03 0.91 -2.03
C HIS A 68 23.54 -0.34 -1.31
N PRO A 69 24.17 -0.21 -0.10
CA PRO A 69 24.73 -1.36 0.64
C PRO A 69 23.64 -2.29 1.19
N ASP A 70 22.45 -1.75 1.51
CA ASP A 70 21.29 -2.54 1.86
C ASP A 70 20.72 -3.22 0.60
N PRO A 71 20.61 -4.57 0.56
CA PRO A 71 20.17 -5.29 -0.63
C PRO A 71 18.71 -5.05 -0.99
N ILE A 72 17.83 -4.78 -0.01
CA ILE A 72 16.41 -4.48 -0.24
C ILE A 72 16.29 -3.11 -0.91
N LEU A 73 16.96 -2.09 -0.35
CA LEU A 73 16.96 -0.75 -0.92
C LEU A 73 17.66 -0.70 -2.28
N HIS A 74 18.69 -1.52 -2.51
CA HIS A 74 19.32 -1.65 -3.82
C HIS A 74 18.37 -2.22 -4.86
N ALA A 75 17.68 -3.32 -4.55
CA ALA A 75 16.70 -3.94 -5.43
C ALA A 75 15.49 -3.03 -5.70
N TYR A 76 14.97 -2.39 -4.66
CA TYR A 76 13.92 -1.37 -4.76
C TYR A 76 14.35 -0.21 -5.68
N ALA A 77 15.56 0.32 -5.51
CA ALA A 77 16.07 1.43 -6.30
C ALA A 77 16.14 1.10 -7.81
N ILE A 78 16.53 -0.11 -8.18
CA ILE A 78 16.52 -0.59 -9.56
C ILE A 78 15.10 -0.57 -10.12
N THR A 79 14.14 -1.10 -9.35
CA THR A 79 12.72 -1.13 -9.72
C THR A 79 12.13 0.28 -9.82
N ALA A 80 12.38 1.14 -8.83
CA ALA A 80 11.85 2.51 -8.79
C ALA A 80 12.31 3.34 -10.00
N ARG A 81 13.58 3.23 -10.39
CA ARG A 81 14.10 3.88 -11.60
C ARG A 81 13.44 3.36 -12.86
N ARG A 82 13.37 2.02 -13.01
CA ARG A 82 12.81 1.36 -14.19
C ARG A 82 11.32 1.67 -14.36
N CYS A 83 10.56 1.65 -13.27
CA CYS A 83 9.11 1.86 -13.26
C CYS A 83 8.73 3.34 -13.12
N LYS A 84 9.71 4.22 -12.92
CA LYS A 84 9.50 5.67 -12.70
C LYS A 84 8.50 5.92 -11.58
N PHE A 85 8.78 5.35 -10.40
CA PHE A 85 7.93 5.57 -9.23
C PHE A 85 7.88 7.05 -8.87
N ASP A 86 6.67 7.55 -8.62
CA ASP A 86 6.46 8.90 -8.14
C ASP A 86 6.87 8.99 -6.66
N PRO A 87 7.83 9.88 -6.30
CA PRO A 87 8.21 10.08 -4.91
C PRO A 87 7.06 10.53 -4.00
N GLU A 88 6.03 11.20 -4.54
CA GLU A 88 4.87 11.63 -3.75
C GLU A 88 4.04 10.44 -3.27
N HIS A 89 3.93 9.37 -4.06
CA HIS A 89 3.29 8.14 -3.60
C HIS A 89 4.06 7.49 -2.43
N ILE A 90 5.39 7.53 -2.48
CA ILE A 90 6.24 7.03 -1.39
C ILE A 90 6.06 7.89 -0.14
N ARG A 91 6.05 9.23 -0.26
CA ARG A 91 5.79 10.12 0.88
C ARG A 91 4.42 9.90 1.51
N ALA A 92 3.38 9.72 0.66
CA ALA A 92 2.03 9.43 1.14
C ALA A 92 1.97 8.09 1.90
N PHE A 93 2.67 7.07 1.41
CA PHE A 93 2.79 5.78 2.10
C PHE A 93 3.45 5.97 3.48
N PHE A 94 4.59 6.62 3.58
CA PHE A 94 5.25 6.84 4.86
C PHE A 94 4.46 7.76 5.80
N ALA A 95 3.68 8.72 5.26
CA ALA A 95 2.75 9.51 6.06
C ALA A 95 1.68 8.64 6.74
N SER A 96 1.14 7.64 6.05
CA SER A 96 0.20 6.69 6.67
C SER A 96 0.88 5.80 7.73
N MET A 97 2.09 5.34 7.50
CA MET A 97 2.87 4.58 8.49
C MET A 97 3.13 5.38 9.78
N ARG A 98 3.41 6.69 9.67
CA ARG A 98 3.51 7.57 10.85
C ARG A 98 2.20 7.66 11.64
N THR A 99 1.07 7.61 10.96
CA THR A 99 -0.25 7.63 11.62
C THR A 99 -0.46 6.39 12.48
N ASP A 100 0.04 5.22 12.04
CA ASP A 100 -0.04 3.97 12.81
C ASP A 100 0.71 4.05 14.16
N LEU A 101 1.80 4.82 14.23
CA LEU A 101 2.54 5.03 15.48
C LEU A 101 1.81 5.95 16.47
N GLN A 102 0.97 6.86 15.98
CA GLN A 102 0.30 7.86 16.81
C GLN A 102 -0.97 7.36 17.51
N LYS A 103 -1.45 6.13 17.20
CA LYS A 103 -2.68 5.51 17.75
C LYS A 103 -3.89 6.45 17.75
N SER A 104 -3.96 7.38 16.80
CA SER A 104 -5.02 8.39 16.74
C SER A 104 -6.28 7.80 16.12
N MET A 105 -7.43 8.09 16.76
CA MET A 105 -8.74 7.85 16.14
C MET A 105 -8.86 8.68 14.87
N HIS A 106 -9.18 8.02 13.75
CA HIS A 106 -9.38 8.71 12.48
C HIS A 106 -10.75 9.40 12.45
N ASN A 107 -10.76 10.68 12.14
CA ASN A 107 -11.97 11.32 11.61
C ASN A 107 -12.12 10.96 10.12
N ALA A 108 -13.26 11.29 9.51
CA ALA A 108 -13.54 10.93 8.11
C ALA A 108 -12.46 11.40 7.12
N ALA A 109 -11.86 12.57 7.35
CA ALA A 109 -10.81 13.11 6.49
C ALA A 109 -9.48 12.36 6.68
N SER A 110 -9.05 12.14 7.92
CA SER A 110 -7.83 11.40 8.23
C SER A 110 -7.94 9.92 7.81
N TYR A 111 -9.14 9.32 7.91
CA TYR A 111 -9.42 7.97 7.42
C TYR A 111 -9.20 7.85 5.91
N LYS A 112 -9.75 8.80 5.13
CA LYS A 112 -9.54 8.84 3.68
C LYS A 112 -8.07 9.01 3.32
N SER A 113 -7.36 9.92 3.98
CA SER A 113 -5.93 10.14 3.80
C SER A 113 -5.12 8.89 4.15
N TYR A 114 -5.49 8.20 5.22
CA TYR A 114 -4.86 6.96 5.64
C TYR A 114 -5.03 5.84 4.60
N ILE A 115 -6.25 5.59 4.09
CA ILE A 115 -6.50 4.60 3.03
C ILE A 115 -5.71 4.95 1.77
N TYR A 116 -5.68 6.22 1.38
CA TYR A 116 -4.89 6.67 0.24
C TYR A 116 -3.42 6.27 0.41
N GLY A 117 -2.80 6.64 1.53
CA GLY A 117 -1.38 6.39 1.78
C GLY A 117 -1.06 4.90 2.00
N SER A 118 -1.87 4.19 2.78
CA SER A 118 -1.57 2.79 3.14
C SER A 118 -1.87 1.78 2.03
N ALA A 119 -2.79 2.09 1.10
CA ALA A 119 -3.25 1.11 0.11
C ALA A 119 -3.39 1.62 -1.32
N GLU A 120 -4.02 2.79 -1.54
CA GLU A 120 -4.26 3.28 -2.90
C GLU A 120 -2.96 3.59 -3.64
N VAL A 121 -1.98 4.23 -2.97
CA VAL A 121 -0.67 4.52 -3.58
C VAL A 121 0.10 3.23 -3.90
N ILE A 122 -0.08 2.14 -3.15
CA ILE A 122 0.50 0.84 -3.46
C ILE A 122 -0.09 0.31 -4.77
N GLY A 123 -1.40 0.47 -4.98
CA GLY A 123 -2.05 0.20 -6.26
C GLY A 123 -1.44 0.99 -7.41
N LEU A 124 -1.21 2.30 -7.22
CA LEU A 124 -0.58 3.17 -8.22
C LEU A 124 0.87 2.77 -8.56
N LEU A 125 1.64 2.35 -7.55
CA LEU A 125 2.99 1.82 -7.74
C LEU A 125 2.96 0.49 -8.51
N CYS A 126 1.98 -0.39 -8.24
CA CYS A 126 1.77 -1.61 -9.02
C CYS A 126 1.42 -1.31 -10.49
N VAL A 127 0.55 -0.32 -10.76
CA VAL A 127 0.28 0.14 -12.15
C VAL A 127 1.56 0.61 -12.82
N SER A 128 2.42 1.34 -12.13
CA SER A 128 3.71 1.77 -12.66
C SER A 128 4.61 0.59 -13.03
N VAL A 129 4.60 -0.50 -12.24
CA VAL A 129 5.30 -1.74 -12.58
C VAL A 129 4.72 -2.39 -13.83
N PHE A 130 3.38 -2.51 -13.93
CA PHE A 130 2.72 -3.18 -15.05
C PHE A 130 2.86 -2.42 -16.36
N LEU A 131 2.96 -1.10 -16.30
CA LEU A 131 3.10 -0.22 -17.46
C LEU A 131 4.56 0.10 -17.82
N ALA A 132 5.52 -0.35 -17.04
CA ALA A 132 6.94 -0.06 -17.28
C ALA A 132 7.40 -0.57 -18.65
N GLY A 133 7.97 0.35 -19.45
CA GLY A 133 8.42 0.05 -20.81
C GLY A 133 7.30 -0.04 -21.86
N ARG A 134 6.04 0.19 -21.50
CA ARG A 134 4.91 0.18 -22.44
C ARG A 134 4.50 1.59 -22.83
N LYS A 135 4.16 1.78 -24.09
CA LYS A 135 3.48 2.99 -24.56
C LYS A 135 1.98 2.79 -24.30
N VAL A 136 1.43 3.59 -23.41
CA VAL A 136 -0.01 3.52 -23.03
C VAL A 136 -0.55 4.93 -23.09
N GLU A 137 -1.70 5.08 -23.73
CA GLU A 137 -2.44 6.33 -23.81
C GLU A 137 -2.74 6.91 -22.43
N THR A 138 -2.72 8.25 -22.31
CA THR A 138 -2.92 8.94 -21.03
C THR A 138 -4.23 8.58 -20.36
N TRP A 139 -5.31 8.52 -21.13
CA TRP A 139 -6.63 8.15 -20.61
C TRP A 139 -6.70 6.72 -20.10
N ARG A 140 -6.03 5.77 -20.77
CA ARG A 140 -5.91 4.37 -20.31
C ARG A 140 -5.13 4.28 -19.01
N ARG A 141 -4.01 5.00 -18.92
CA ARG A 141 -3.23 5.08 -17.68
C ARG A 141 -4.08 5.62 -16.54
N ALA A 142 -4.83 6.69 -16.76
CA ALA A 142 -5.72 7.28 -15.76
C ALA A 142 -6.80 6.28 -15.30
N ARG A 143 -7.45 5.56 -16.22
CA ARG A 143 -8.42 4.51 -15.90
C ARG A 143 -7.80 3.39 -15.04
N MET A 144 -6.65 2.86 -15.45
CA MET A 144 -5.93 1.84 -14.67
C MET A 144 -5.56 2.34 -13.28
N ALA A 145 -5.15 3.59 -13.15
CA ALA A 145 -4.87 4.22 -11.86
C ALA A 145 -6.12 4.26 -10.97
N THR A 146 -7.26 4.72 -11.50
CA THR A 146 -8.54 4.75 -10.77
C THR A 146 -8.96 3.35 -10.30
N GLY A 147 -8.88 2.35 -11.18
CA GLY A 147 -9.21 0.96 -10.82
C GLY A 147 -8.27 0.39 -9.75
N ALA A 148 -6.98 0.70 -9.83
CA ALA A 148 -5.98 0.23 -8.85
C ALA A 148 -6.13 0.91 -7.49
N GLN A 149 -6.47 2.20 -7.45
CA GLN A 149 -6.80 2.91 -6.21
C GLN A 149 -8.04 2.30 -5.55
N ALA A 150 -9.11 2.10 -6.31
CA ALA A 150 -10.32 1.46 -5.81
C ALA A 150 -10.04 0.06 -5.25
N LEU A 151 -9.24 -0.76 -5.94
CA LEU A 151 -8.86 -2.08 -5.45
C LEU A 151 -8.06 -2.00 -4.15
N GLY A 152 -7.10 -1.08 -4.07
CA GLY A 152 -6.32 -0.83 -2.85
C GLY A 152 -7.22 -0.43 -1.69
N ALA A 153 -8.12 0.53 -1.90
CA ALA A 153 -9.09 0.98 -0.90
C ALA A 153 -9.99 -0.17 -0.42
N ALA A 154 -10.53 -0.98 -1.34
CA ALA A 154 -11.34 -2.15 -1.00
C ALA A 154 -10.58 -3.13 -0.11
N PHE A 155 -9.34 -3.50 -0.47
CA PHE A 155 -8.53 -4.43 0.33
C PHE A 155 -8.21 -3.88 1.71
N GLN A 156 -7.90 -2.60 1.84
CA GLN A 156 -7.63 -2.00 3.15
C GLN A 156 -8.87 -1.98 4.04
N LYS A 157 -10.04 -1.67 3.47
CA LYS A 157 -11.32 -1.74 4.19
C LYS A 157 -11.67 -3.16 4.62
N ILE A 158 -11.37 -4.17 3.79
CA ILE A 158 -11.53 -5.60 4.13
C ILE A 158 -10.58 -5.98 5.27
N ASN A 159 -9.32 -5.55 5.24
CA ASN A 159 -8.38 -5.78 6.33
C ASN A 159 -8.91 -5.20 7.63
N PHE A 160 -9.43 -3.98 7.64
CA PHE A 160 -10.04 -3.40 8.83
C PHE A 160 -11.21 -4.22 9.39
N LEU A 161 -12.08 -4.74 8.51
CA LEU A 161 -13.18 -5.60 8.95
C LEU A 161 -12.69 -6.92 9.55
N ARG A 162 -11.67 -7.52 8.95
CA ARG A 162 -11.08 -8.78 9.41
C ARG A 162 -10.40 -8.59 10.77
N ASP A 163 -9.59 -7.55 10.88
CA ASP A 163 -8.70 -7.34 12.03
C ASP A 163 -9.41 -6.60 13.18
N TYR A 164 -10.61 -6.04 12.93
CA TYR A 164 -11.37 -5.30 13.95
C TYR A 164 -11.56 -6.08 15.24
N ALA A 165 -11.93 -7.35 15.15
CA ALA A 165 -12.18 -8.19 16.33
C ALA A 165 -10.88 -8.46 17.11
N GLU A 166 -9.77 -8.65 16.41
CA GLU A 166 -8.46 -8.93 16.98
C GLU A 166 -7.82 -7.65 17.54
N ASP A 167 -7.88 -6.56 16.80
CA ASP A 167 -7.32 -5.26 17.17
C ASP A 167 -8.05 -4.64 18.37
N HIS A 168 -9.39 -4.77 18.43
CA HIS A 168 -10.19 -4.27 19.56
C HIS A 168 -9.89 -5.06 20.84
N ALA A 169 -9.72 -6.37 20.74
CA ALA A 169 -9.47 -7.23 21.89
C ALA A 169 -8.03 -7.15 22.43
N THR A 170 -7.03 -6.94 21.55
CA THR A 170 -5.61 -7.15 21.87
C THR A 170 -4.80 -5.85 21.90
N LEU A 171 -5.07 -4.90 21.00
CA LEU A 171 -4.20 -3.72 20.77
C LEU A 171 -4.85 -2.39 21.15
N GLY A 172 -6.16 -2.35 21.43
CA GLY A 172 -6.90 -1.11 21.71
C GLY A 172 -6.83 -0.08 20.58
N ARG A 173 -6.52 -0.52 19.35
CA ARG A 173 -6.51 0.32 18.16
C ARG A 173 -7.93 0.46 17.64
N GLN A 174 -8.42 1.67 17.50
CA GLN A 174 -9.70 1.96 16.85
C GLN A 174 -9.43 2.66 15.52
N TYR A 175 -9.51 1.92 14.42
CA TYR A 175 -9.43 2.47 13.07
C TYR A 175 -10.71 3.21 12.66
N PHE A 176 -11.80 3.02 13.41
CA PHE A 176 -13.08 3.68 13.15
C PHE A 176 -13.44 4.63 14.28
N THR A 177 -13.88 5.83 13.93
CA THR A 177 -14.48 6.81 14.86
C THR A 177 -15.83 6.37 15.41
N LEU A 178 -16.42 5.34 14.83
CA LEU A 178 -17.73 4.79 15.21
C LEU A 178 -17.56 3.35 15.65
N GLU A 179 -18.28 2.97 16.72
CA GLU A 179 -18.44 1.57 17.07
C GLU A 179 -18.91 0.78 15.84
N LEU A 180 -18.38 -0.42 15.63
CA LEU A 180 -18.78 -1.28 14.52
C LEU A 180 -20.16 -1.87 14.80
N THR A 181 -21.17 -1.02 14.73
CA THR A 181 -22.59 -1.43 14.78
C THR A 181 -22.94 -2.19 13.51
N GLU A 182 -24.03 -2.95 13.50
CA GLU A 182 -24.51 -3.60 12.28
C GLU A 182 -24.81 -2.59 11.14
N ALA A 183 -25.19 -1.36 11.48
CA ALA A 183 -25.41 -0.31 10.49
C ALA A 183 -24.10 0.18 9.86
N THR A 184 -23.07 0.46 10.67
CA THR A 184 -21.75 0.91 10.18
C THR A 184 -21.04 -0.19 9.40
N LYS A 185 -21.17 -1.46 9.81
CA LYS A 185 -20.66 -2.62 9.08
C LYS A 185 -21.33 -2.75 7.70
N LYS A 186 -22.67 -2.63 7.62
CA LYS A 186 -23.37 -2.66 6.33
C LYS A 186 -22.95 -1.52 5.41
N ALA A 187 -22.78 -0.31 5.94
CA ALA A 187 -22.29 0.83 5.18
C ALA A 187 -20.88 0.59 4.63
N LEU A 188 -19.97 0.06 5.45
CA LEU A 188 -18.61 -0.26 5.02
C LEU A 188 -18.59 -1.38 3.95
N ILE A 189 -19.42 -2.40 4.09
CA ILE A 189 -19.56 -3.44 3.05
C ILE A 189 -20.10 -2.86 1.75
N ALA A 190 -21.04 -1.93 1.79
CA ALA A 190 -21.56 -1.26 0.60
C ALA A 190 -20.46 -0.42 -0.08
N ASP A 191 -19.65 0.29 0.70
CA ASP A 191 -18.52 1.08 0.21
C ASP A 191 -17.45 0.18 -0.44
N ILE A 192 -17.08 -0.94 0.18
CA ILE A 192 -16.18 -1.96 -0.41
C ILE A 192 -16.71 -2.47 -1.75
N ARG A 193 -18.02 -2.76 -1.82
CA ARG A 193 -18.65 -3.21 -3.07
C ARG A 193 -18.56 -2.17 -4.17
N THR A 194 -18.72 -0.89 -3.83
CA THR A 194 -18.56 0.24 -4.76
C THR A 194 -17.14 0.33 -5.29
N ASP A 195 -16.14 0.19 -4.42
CA ASP A 195 -14.74 0.17 -4.83
C ASP A 195 -14.43 -1.01 -5.77
N LEU A 196 -14.92 -2.21 -5.43
CA LEU A 196 -14.72 -3.40 -6.27
C LEU A 196 -15.42 -3.25 -7.62
N ALA A 197 -16.63 -2.69 -7.67
CA ALA A 197 -17.34 -2.41 -8.92
C ALA A 197 -16.57 -1.39 -9.77
N THR A 198 -16.03 -0.35 -9.15
CA THR A 198 -15.16 0.63 -9.81
C THR A 198 -13.92 -0.04 -10.39
N CYS A 199 -13.23 -0.89 -9.61
CA CYS A 199 -12.07 -1.64 -10.09
C CYS A 199 -12.43 -2.49 -11.32
N LEU A 200 -13.51 -3.25 -11.27
CA LEU A 200 -13.96 -4.11 -12.37
C LEU A 200 -14.33 -3.31 -13.63
N LEU A 201 -15.03 -2.19 -13.47
CA LEU A 201 -15.39 -1.31 -14.58
C LEU A 201 -14.17 -0.81 -15.35
N TYR A 202 -13.10 -0.46 -14.64
CA TYR A 202 -11.88 0.09 -15.24
C TYR A 202 -10.86 -0.96 -15.69
N THR A 203 -11.06 -2.24 -15.35
CA THR A 203 -10.17 -3.34 -15.75
C THR A 203 -10.77 -4.24 -16.83
N SER A 204 -12.09 -4.38 -16.92
CA SER A 204 -12.77 -5.22 -17.93
C SER A 204 -12.62 -4.70 -19.35
N ASP A 205 -12.72 -3.39 -19.57
CA ASP A 205 -12.54 -2.79 -20.89
C ASP A 205 -11.12 -2.95 -21.47
N ALA A 206 -10.14 -3.26 -20.63
CA ALA A 206 -8.79 -3.56 -21.10
C ALA A 206 -8.66 -4.97 -21.69
N ALA A 207 -9.63 -5.85 -21.47
CA ALA A 207 -9.69 -7.21 -22.01
C ALA A 207 -10.45 -7.28 -23.34
N ASP A 208 -11.51 -6.46 -23.53
CA ASP A 208 -12.37 -6.50 -24.72
C ASP A 208 -11.73 -5.97 -26.01
N GLU A 209 -10.67 -5.18 -25.91
CA GLU A 209 -9.99 -4.62 -27.09
C GLU A 209 -8.88 -5.54 -27.67
N ARG A 210 -8.86 -6.81 -27.29
CA ARG A 210 -7.95 -7.83 -27.87
C ARG A 210 -8.63 -8.74 -28.90
N SER A 211 -9.83 -8.40 -29.33
CA SER A 211 -10.55 -9.11 -30.38
C SER A 211 -10.33 -8.46 -31.74
#